data_ea8b9e9909707648d02211d7e9c2458d
#
_entry.id   ea8b9e9909707648d02211d7e9c2458d
#
_cell.length_a   1.000
_cell.length_b   1.000
_cell.length_c   1.000
_cell.angle_alpha   90.00
_cell.angle_beta   90.00
_cell.angle_gamma   90.00
#
_symmetry.space_group_name_H-M   'P 1'
#
loop_
_entity.id
_entity.type
_entity.pdbx_description
1 polymer ?
#
loop_
_entity_poly.entity_id
_entity_poly.type
_entity_poly.pdbx_seq_one_letter_code
_entity_poly.pdbx_strand_id
1 'polypeptide(L)'
;CNKIISGEIRASLIVGGEARYKKLRALIEDKEFYETELNINPDHYVKAKDDLHIKEEEDHLGLMAVGYYAILESALRANKKLSIDEHKEYLGKMYSKFSKIAASNPDGWLQQDYKWQDIAISNSKNPIQALPYNKLHCTSWNVNQASAMILCSDELANTLNIPLSKRIYPLASSETNHMIATIQRPNLIEPLGLKLAAEYILDICSKNNIEPNTYELYSCFPVAVQMFSKALKIKDGKDLTVTGGMSFAGGPLNSYMIHSTVKMLKEIRENNHKIGLVTGVSGMMTKQAFALWAKEPLIDFSHKDVTKDAEELEKPIKISELKKGKGRIIGYTVLPKNKTDNEKAIIYIEDTNGDRKVLISYDKNILKNMGEEEWVGKLINFKDKYLA
;
A
#
# COMPACT_ATOMS: atom_id res chain seq x y z
N CYS A 1 2.87 -16.74 14.18
CA CYS A 1 2.55 -18.17 13.96
C CYS A 1 3.77 -19.05 14.26
N ASN A 2 4.95 -18.79 13.64
CA ASN A 2 6.13 -19.68 13.74
C ASN A 2 6.52 -20.01 15.19
N LYS A 3 6.57 -19.04 16.11
CA LYS A 3 6.86 -19.28 17.53
C LYS A 3 5.84 -20.15 18.25
N ILE A 4 4.56 -20.13 17.82
CA ILE A 4 3.52 -21.02 18.37
C ILE A 4 3.71 -22.42 17.81
N ILE A 5 3.99 -22.55 16.52
CA ILE A 5 4.21 -23.85 15.87
C ILE A 5 5.46 -24.55 16.42
N SER A 6 6.54 -23.78 16.66
CA SER A 6 7.77 -24.31 17.27
C SER A 6 7.63 -24.67 18.76
N GLY A 7 6.50 -24.32 19.39
CA GLY A 7 6.27 -24.52 20.83
C GLY A 7 6.99 -23.52 21.73
N GLU A 8 7.66 -22.49 21.17
CA GLU A 8 8.34 -21.45 21.96
C GLU A 8 7.35 -20.65 22.83
N ILE A 9 6.16 -20.36 22.29
CA ILE A 9 5.05 -19.74 23.01
C ILE A 9 3.74 -20.47 22.72
N ARG A 10 2.80 -20.46 23.66
CA ARG A 10 1.47 -21.07 23.46
C ARG A 10 0.42 -20.09 22.96
N ALA A 11 0.58 -18.80 23.25
CA ALA A 11 -0.32 -17.74 22.81
C ALA A 11 0.43 -16.42 22.64
N SER A 12 -0.15 -15.53 21.83
CA SER A 12 0.31 -14.17 21.62
C SER A 12 -0.88 -13.22 21.51
N LEU A 13 -0.83 -12.10 22.21
CA LEU A 13 -1.72 -10.97 22.00
C LEU A 13 -1.06 -10.00 21.02
N ILE A 14 -1.75 -9.71 19.93
CA ILE A 14 -1.30 -8.76 18.90
C ILE A 14 -2.22 -7.54 18.97
N VAL A 15 -1.65 -6.37 19.22
CA VAL A 15 -2.40 -5.12 19.39
C VAL A 15 -1.79 -3.98 18.58
N GLY A 16 -2.61 -3.02 18.21
CA GLY A 16 -2.17 -1.79 17.58
C GLY A 16 -3.24 -0.73 17.65
N GLY A 17 -2.82 0.52 17.74
CA GLY A 17 -3.74 1.64 17.79
C GLY A 17 -3.05 2.96 17.48
N GLU A 18 -3.85 3.91 16.98
CA GLU A 18 -3.44 5.27 16.65
C GLU A 18 -4.49 6.25 17.14
N ALA A 19 -4.06 7.32 17.81
CA ALA A 19 -4.92 8.39 18.30
C ALA A 19 -4.59 9.76 17.65
N ARG A 20 -4.21 9.74 16.38
CA ARG A 20 -3.74 10.94 15.64
C ARG A 20 -4.80 12.00 15.45
N TYR A 21 -6.07 11.59 15.33
CA TYR A 21 -7.16 12.57 15.24
C TYR A 21 -7.31 13.40 16.52
N LYS A 22 -7.13 12.78 17.68
CA LYS A 22 -7.14 13.51 18.97
C LYS A 22 -6.02 14.56 19.01
N LYS A 23 -4.81 14.22 18.57
CA LYS A 23 -3.67 15.15 18.45
C LYS A 23 -3.97 16.29 17.47
N LEU A 24 -4.52 15.97 16.29
CA LEU A 24 -4.91 16.96 15.29
C LEU A 24 -5.97 17.94 15.85
N ARG A 25 -6.98 17.41 16.55
CA ARG A 25 -8.03 18.23 17.16
C ARG A 25 -7.47 19.18 18.23
N ALA A 26 -6.58 18.70 19.08
CA ALA A 26 -5.93 19.53 20.08
C ALA A 26 -5.14 20.68 19.43
N LEU A 27 -4.41 20.38 18.34
CA LEU A 27 -3.66 21.39 17.56
C LEU A 27 -4.59 22.46 16.92
N ILE A 28 -5.74 22.04 16.36
CA ILE A 28 -6.73 22.94 15.75
C ILE A 28 -7.40 23.82 16.82
N GLU A 29 -7.65 23.27 17.99
CA GLU A 29 -8.32 23.94 19.11
C GLU A 29 -7.36 24.72 20.03
N ASP A 30 -6.07 24.77 19.67
CA ASP A 30 -4.99 25.36 20.47
C ASP A 30 -4.97 24.85 21.92
N LYS A 31 -5.15 23.52 22.06
CA LYS A 31 -5.15 22.82 23.36
C LYS A 31 -3.87 22.02 23.53
N GLU A 32 -3.42 21.91 24.76
CA GLU A 32 -2.33 21.00 25.12
C GLU A 32 -2.71 19.54 24.82
N PHE A 33 -1.74 18.81 24.30
CA PHE A 33 -1.86 17.37 24.04
C PHE A 33 -0.69 16.64 24.68
N TYR A 34 -1.02 15.77 25.62
CA TYR A 34 -0.03 14.94 26.30
C TYR A 34 -0.08 13.52 25.73
N GLU A 35 1.04 13.04 25.26
CA GLU A 35 1.26 11.62 24.96
C GLU A 35 1.79 10.95 26.22
N THR A 36 1.23 9.77 26.56
CA THR A 36 1.78 8.98 27.66
C THR A 36 3.11 8.40 27.21
N GLU A 37 4.20 8.85 27.79
CA GLU A 37 5.50 8.23 27.60
C GLU A 37 5.53 6.88 28.33
N LEU A 38 5.69 5.80 27.58
CA LEU A 38 5.95 4.49 28.17
C LEU A 38 7.46 4.34 28.30
N ASN A 39 7.97 4.43 29.53
CA ASN A 39 9.38 4.18 29.88
C ASN A 39 9.69 2.67 29.89
N ILE A 40 9.13 1.91 28.95
CA ILE A 40 9.32 0.47 28.85
C ILE A 40 10.00 0.20 27.51
N ASN A 41 11.20 -0.34 27.56
CA ASN A 41 11.88 -0.84 26.36
C ASN A 41 11.29 -2.19 25.99
N PRO A 42 11.01 -2.44 24.70
CA PRO A 42 10.58 -3.76 24.24
C PRO A 42 11.74 -4.77 24.37
N ASP A 43 11.43 -6.01 24.73
CA ASP A 43 12.42 -7.12 24.78
C ASP A 43 13.03 -7.38 23.39
N HIS A 44 12.24 -7.18 22.34
CA HIS A 44 12.66 -7.32 20.94
C HIS A 44 12.18 -6.13 20.10
N TYR A 45 13.09 -5.54 19.37
CA TYR A 45 12.82 -4.45 18.46
C TYR A 45 13.36 -4.73 17.06
N VAL A 46 12.45 -4.82 16.09
CA VAL A 46 12.79 -5.08 14.68
C VAL A 46 12.66 -3.79 13.88
N LYS A 47 13.76 -3.35 13.28
CA LYS A 47 13.82 -2.19 12.37
C LYS A 47 13.90 -2.63 10.92
N ALA A 48 13.55 -1.74 10.00
CA ALA A 48 13.91 -1.89 8.61
C ALA A 48 15.45 -1.91 8.47
N LYS A 49 15.97 -2.68 7.50
CA LYS A 49 17.41 -2.79 7.27
C LYS A 49 17.98 -1.55 6.60
N ASP A 50 17.25 -1.01 5.62
CA ASP A 50 17.67 0.04 4.72
C ASP A 50 16.65 1.19 4.73
N ASP A 51 17.04 2.32 4.14
CA ASP A 51 16.16 3.46 3.94
C ASP A 51 15.09 3.16 2.89
N LEU A 52 13.93 3.79 3.02
CA LEU A 52 12.79 3.60 2.11
C LEU A 52 13.00 4.27 0.75
N HIS A 53 13.86 5.25 0.68
CA HIS A 53 14.16 6.09 -0.49
C HIS A 53 15.61 6.55 -0.43
N ILE A 54 16.11 7.01 -1.58
CA ILE A 54 17.42 7.64 -1.67
C ILE A 54 17.28 9.16 -1.57
N LYS A 55 18.40 9.84 -1.23
CA LYS A 55 18.43 11.29 -1.07
C LYS A 55 17.92 12.04 -2.29
N GLU A 56 18.21 11.59 -3.49
CA GLU A 56 17.76 12.22 -4.74
C GLU A 56 16.23 12.23 -4.88
N GLU A 57 15.55 11.19 -4.41
CA GLU A 57 14.08 11.16 -4.34
C GLU A 57 13.57 12.08 -3.23
N GLU A 58 14.17 12.00 -2.05
CA GLU A 58 13.74 12.75 -0.87
C GLU A 58 13.85 14.26 -1.09
N ASP A 59 14.94 14.74 -1.69
CA ASP A 59 15.18 16.16 -1.98
C ASP A 59 14.06 16.77 -2.86
N HIS A 60 13.31 15.95 -3.60
CA HIS A 60 12.29 16.42 -4.54
C HIS A 60 10.85 16.03 -4.17
N LEU A 61 10.65 14.84 -3.65
CA LEU A 61 9.36 14.30 -3.23
C LEU A 61 9.08 14.49 -1.75
N GLY A 62 10.14 14.71 -0.94
CA GLY A 62 10.05 14.71 0.52
C GLY A 62 9.75 13.32 1.09
N LEU A 63 9.31 13.29 2.35
CA LEU A 63 9.03 12.05 3.08
C LEU A 63 7.61 11.52 2.87
N MET A 64 6.73 12.31 2.23
CA MET A 64 5.33 11.94 2.06
C MET A 64 5.14 10.98 0.90
N ALA A 65 4.57 9.82 1.17
CA ALA A 65 4.43 8.73 0.22
C ALA A 65 3.60 9.08 -1.05
N VAL A 66 2.72 10.07 -0.98
CA VAL A 66 1.75 10.35 -2.07
C VAL A 66 2.41 10.59 -3.43
N GLY A 67 3.53 11.34 -3.48
CA GLY A 67 4.24 11.62 -4.72
C GLY A 67 4.85 10.37 -5.35
N TYR A 68 5.45 9.51 -4.53
CA TYR A 68 6.02 8.24 -4.99
C TYR A 68 4.96 7.32 -5.59
N TYR A 69 3.84 7.14 -4.89
CA TYR A 69 2.74 6.32 -5.38
C TYR A 69 2.07 6.91 -6.63
N ALA A 70 2.02 8.22 -6.74
CA ALA A 70 1.50 8.90 -7.94
C ALA A 70 2.39 8.64 -9.18
N ILE A 71 3.71 8.58 -9.00
CA ILE A 71 4.64 8.18 -10.07
C ILE A 71 4.42 6.73 -10.48
N LEU A 72 4.26 5.81 -9.52
CA LEU A 72 3.91 4.41 -9.81
C LEU A 72 2.57 4.32 -10.55
N GLU A 73 1.58 5.14 -10.18
CA GLU A 73 0.26 5.17 -10.83
C GLU A 73 0.35 5.63 -12.28
N SER A 74 1.18 6.65 -12.59
CA SER A 74 1.38 7.09 -13.98
C SER A 74 2.04 6.00 -14.83
N ALA A 75 3.02 5.29 -14.28
CA ALA A 75 3.65 4.16 -14.95
C ALA A 75 2.65 3.01 -15.21
N LEU A 76 1.78 2.71 -14.23
CA LEU A 76 0.75 1.68 -14.36
C LEU A 76 -0.33 2.07 -15.37
N ARG A 77 -0.78 3.34 -15.39
CA ARG A 77 -1.70 3.85 -16.40
C ARG A 77 -1.16 3.66 -17.80
N ALA A 78 0.08 4.08 -18.05
CA ALA A 78 0.74 3.93 -19.34
C ALA A 78 0.86 2.46 -19.77
N ASN A 79 1.21 1.57 -18.83
CA ASN A 79 1.25 0.12 -19.08
C ASN A 79 -0.11 -0.45 -19.49
N LYS A 80 -1.20 0.04 -18.86
CA LYS A 80 -2.59 -0.33 -19.21
C LYS A 80 -3.09 0.34 -20.50
N LYS A 81 -2.34 1.29 -21.06
CA LYS A 81 -2.73 2.09 -22.24
C LYS A 81 -4.05 2.83 -22.05
N LEU A 82 -4.34 3.29 -20.84
CA LEU A 82 -5.50 4.10 -20.55
C LEU A 82 -5.17 5.58 -20.78
N SER A 83 -6.10 6.31 -21.37
CA SER A 83 -6.06 7.78 -21.39
C SER A 83 -6.16 8.35 -19.97
N ILE A 84 -5.82 9.62 -19.79
CA ILE A 84 -5.93 10.32 -18.50
C ILE A 84 -7.37 10.24 -17.96
N ASP A 85 -8.37 10.48 -18.80
CA ASP A 85 -9.78 10.48 -18.40
C ASP A 85 -10.32 9.09 -18.09
N GLU A 86 -10.02 8.09 -18.91
CA GLU A 86 -10.39 6.69 -18.62
C GLU A 86 -9.80 6.22 -17.33
N HIS A 87 -8.54 6.56 -17.06
CA HIS A 87 -7.87 6.17 -15.83
C HIS A 87 -8.47 6.88 -14.60
N LYS A 88 -8.78 8.18 -14.72
CA LYS A 88 -9.46 8.96 -13.69
C LYS A 88 -10.82 8.35 -13.33
N GLU A 89 -11.60 7.98 -14.33
CA GLU A 89 -12.89 7.30 -14.14
C GLU A 89 -12.69 5.92 -13.49
N TYR A 90 -11.71 5.16 -13.94
CA TYR A 90 -11.37 3.85 -13.39
C TYR A 90 -11.05 3.93 -11.89
N LEU A 91 -10.19 4.87 -11.47
CA LEU A 91 -9.85 5.08 -10.06
C LEU A 91 -11.07 5.50 -9.24
N GLY A 92 -11.87 6.44 -9.77
CA GLY A 92 -13.11 6.88 -9.13
C GLY A 92 -14.09 5.73 -8.91
N LYS A 93 -14.33 4.89 -9.92
CA LYS A 93 -15.22 3.73 -9.83
C LYS A 93 -14.71 2.66 -8.85
N MET A 94 -13.41 2.40 -8.83
CA MET A 94 -12.81 1.46 -7.88
C MET A 94 -13.03 1.95 -6.44
N TYR A 95 -12.72 3.19 -6.15
CA TYR A 95 -12.82 3.77 -4.81
C TYR A 95 -14.26 4.07 -4.38
N SER A 96 -15.19 4.28 -5.31
CA SER A 96 -16.63 4.36 -5.01
C SER A 96 -17.14 3.03 -4.42
N LYS A 97 -16.71 1.89 -4.95
CA LYS A 97 -17.02 0.58 -4.33
C LYS A 97 -16.43 0.47 -2.92
N PHE A 98 -15.21 0.96 -2.70
CA PHE A 98 -14.58 0.97 -1.39
C PHE A 98 -15.37 1.84 -0.39
N SER A 99 -15.77 3.05 -0.80
CA SER A 99 -16.55 3.94 0.06
C SER A 99 -17.91 3.34 0.44
N LYS A 100 -18.56 2.63 -0.48
CA LYS A 100 -19.81 1.92 -0.21
C LYS A 100 -19.65 0.84 0.87
N ILE A 101 -18.55 0.06 0.81
CA ILE A 101 -18.24 -0.95 1.84
C ILE A 101 -17.93 -0.26 3.18
N ALA A 102 -17.13 0.82 3.17
CA ALA A 102 -16.82 1.60 4.37
C ALA A 102 -18.08 2.20 5.01
N ALA A 103 -19.06 2.65 4.22
CA ALA A 103 -20.31 3.22 4.71
C ALA A 103 -21.13 2.20 5.53
N SER A 104 -21.02 0.91 5.21
CA SER A 104 -21.67 -0.18 5.95
C SER A 104 -20.82 -0.78 7.06
N ASN A 105 -19.55 -0.38 7.16
CA ASN A 105 -18.64 -0.88 8.20
C ASN A 105 -18.77 -0.04 9.48
N PRO A 106 -19.28 -0.59 10.60
CA PRO A 106 -19.44 0.17 11.84
C PRO A 106 -18.11 0.64 12.45
N ASP A 107 -17.01 -0.02 12.11
CA ASP A 107 -15.64 0.34 12.53
C ASP A 107 -14.97 1.33 11.56
N GLY A 108 -15.65 1.71 10.45
CA GLY A 108 -15.14 2.62 9.44
C GLY A 108 -15.10 4.07 9.90
N TRP A 109 -14.06 4.82 9.46
CA TRP A 109 -13.83 6.21 9.85
C TRP A 109 -14.74 7.20 9.11
N LEU A 110 -14.82 7.07 7.77
CA LEU A 110 -15.70 7.85 6.90
C LEU A 110 -16.85 6.95 6.41
N GLN A 111 -17.95 6.95 7.13
CA GLN A 111 -19.13 6.14 6.82
C GLN A 111 -20.03 6.85 5.79
N GLN A 112 -19.47 7.17 4.62
CA GLN A 112 -20.17 7.86 3.54
C GLN A 112 -19.98 7.12 2.22
N ASP A 113 -21.08 6.85 1.51
CA ASP A 113 -21.07 6.32 0.14
C ASP A 113 -20.87 7.47 -0.85
N TYR A 114 -19.69 7.52 -1.48
CA TYR A 114 -19.31 8.52 -2.47
C TYR A 114 -19.60 8.01 -3.89
N LYS A 115 -20.16 8.88 -4.73
CA LYS A 115 -20.21 8.61 -6.17
C LYS A 115 -18.80 8.69 -6.75
N TRP A 116 -18.54 7.99 -7.84
CA TRP A 116 -17.23 7.97 -8.45
C TRP A 116 -16.75 9.37 -8.87
N GLN A 117 -17.67 10.26 -9.31
CA GLN A 117 -17.35 11.64 -9.66
C GLN A 117 -16.84 12.45 -8.47
N ASP A 118 -17.42 12.24 -7.28
CA ASP A 118 -17.00 12.93 -6.06
C ASP A 118 -15.56 12.61 -5.70
N ILE A 119 -15.10 11.40 -6.03
CA ILE A 119 -13.74 10.92 -5.80
C ILE A 119 -12.79 11.39 -6.91
N ALA A 120 -13.20 11.22 -8.17
CA ALA A 120 -12.38 11.47 -9.34
C ALA A 120 -12.18 12.96 -9.62
N ILE A 121 -13.17 13.83 -9.32
CA ILE A 121 -13.12 15.25 -9.63
C ILE A 121 -12.60 16.05 -8.45
N SER A 122 -11.52 16.80 -8.68
CA SER A 122 -10.94 17.68 -7.66
C SER A 122 -11.84 18.89 -7.37
N ASN A 123 -11.94 19.25 -6.09
CA ASN A 123 -12.63 20.44 -5.58
C ASN A 123 -12.05 20.85 -4.21
N SER A 124 -12.60 21.90 -3.60
CA SER A 124 -12.11 22.42 -2.32
C SER A 124 -12.15 21.41 -1.15
N LYS A 125 -13.06 20.43 -1.17
CA LYS A 125 -13.16 19.37 -0.15
C LYS A 125 -12.32 18.14 -0.52
N ASN A 126 -12.06 17.96 -1.82
CA ASN A 126 -11.27 16.85 -2.38
C ASN A 126 -10.13 17.41 -3.28
N PRO A 127 -9.19 18.19 -2.74
CA PRO A 127 -8.11 18.80 -3.51
C PRO A 127 -7.11 17.77 -4.00
N ILE A 128 -6.41 18.09 -5.11
CA ILE A 128 -5.28 17.32 -5.62
C ILE A 128 -4.18 17.27 -4.55
N GLN A 129 -3.63 16.09 -4.33
CA GLN A 129 -2.49 15.84 -3.44
C GLN A 129 -1.19 15.60 -4.22
N ALA A 130 -1.27 14.85 -5.29
CA ALA A 130 -0.23 14.60 -6.29
C ALA A 130 -0.92 13.98 -7.51
N LEU A 131 -0.75 14.52 -8.71
CA LEU A 131 -1.42 14.00 -9.91
C LEU A 131 -1.11 12.50 -10.12
N PRO A 132 -2.09 11.58 -10.26
CA PRO A 132 -3.52 11.82 -10.48
C PRO A 132 -4.38 11.81 -9.20
N TYR A 133 -3.81 11.81 -8.02
CA TYR A 133 -4.53 11.58 -6.76
C TYR A 133 -5.13 12.85 -6.17
N ASN A 134 -6.41 12.77 -5.88
CA ASN A 134 -7.12 13.70 -4.99
C ASN A 134 -7.09 13.16 -3.54
N LYS A 135 -7.50 13.98 -2.58
CA LYS A 135 -7.55 13.62 -1.16
C LYS A 135 -8.28 12.30 -0.88
N LEU A 136 -9.41 12.04 -1.56
CA LEU A 136 -10.20 10.81 -1.37
C LEU A 136 -9.55 9.55 -1.96
N HIS A 137 -8.45 9.68 -2.73
CA HIS A 137 -7.61 8.55 -3.12
C HIS A 137 -6.53 8.23 -2.08
N CYS A 138 -6.32 9.09 -1.10
CA CYS A 138 -5.24 8.97 -0.12
C CYS A 138 -5.75 8.41 1.20
N THR A 139 -4.89 7.73 1.93
CA THR A 139 -5.17 7.22 3.27
C THR A 139 -5.68 8.31 4.22
N SER A 140 -6.80 8.06 4.89
CA SER A 140 -7.26 8.85 6.04
C SER A 140 -6.48 8.43 7.29
N TRP A 141 -5.34 9.05 7.52
CA TRP A 141 -4.40 8.67 8.58
C TRP A 141 -4.60 9.38 9.93
N ASN A 142 -5.35 10.50 9.93
CA ASN A 142 -5.73 11.18 11.16
C ASN A 142 -7.00 10.54 11.74
N VAL A 143 -6.82 9.40 12.39
CA VAL A 143 -7.88 8.56 12.95
C VAL A 143 -7.64 8.28 14.43
N ASN A 144 -8.68 7.85 15.15
CA ASN A 144 -8.57 7.22 16.44
C ASN A 144 -9.13 5.80 16.30
N GLN A 145 -8.27 4.85 16.09
CA GLN A 145 -8.64 3.44 15.89
C GLN A 145 -7.67 2.53 16.63
N ALA A 146 -8.18 1.45 17.20
CA ALA A 146 -7.39 0.39 17.81
C ALA A 146 -7.98 -0.97 17.46
N SER A 147 -7.15 -1.97 17.38
CA SER A 147 -7.56 -3.37 17.19
C SER A 147 -6.63 -4.34 17.90
N ALA A 148 -7.17 -5.52 18.21
CA ALA A 148 -6.43 -6.58 18.86
C ALA A 148 -6.91 -7.94 18.37
N MET A 149 -5.99 -8.91 18.33
CA MET A 149 -6.32 -10.32 18.11
C MET A 149 -5.43 -11.20 18.96
N ILE A 150 -5.93 -12.39 19.29
CA ILE A 150 -5.19 -13.44 20.00
C ILE A 150 -4.90 -14.56 19.02
N LEU A 151 -3.64 -14.98 18.96
CA LEU A 151 -3.22 -16.23 18.33
C LEU A 151 -2.83 -17.20 19.42
N CYS A 152 -3.26 -18.45 19.32
CA CYS A 152 -2.86 -19.51 20.24
C CYS A 152 -2.74 -20.86 19.53
N SER A 153 -2.09 -21.83 20.18
CA SER A 153 -2.10 -23.21 19.71
C SER A 153 -3.50 -23.83 19.85
N ASP A 154 -3.83 -24.81 19.02
CA ASP A 154 -5.07 -25.57 19.13
C ASP A 154 -5.17 -26.30 20.47
N GLU A 155 -4.04 -26.81 20.98
CA GLU A 155 -3.96 -27.44 22.29
C GLU A 155 -4.42 -26.49 23.41
N LEU A 156 -3.93 -25.25 23.41
CA LEU A 156 -4.36 -24.23 24.37
C LEU A 156 -5.83 -23.88 24.19
N ALA A 157 -6.28 -23.68 22.93
CA ALA A 157 -7.68 -23.41 22.63
C ALA A 157 -8.63 -24.51 23.12
N ASN A 158 -8.21 -25.79 23.01
CA ASN A 158 -8.95 -26.94 23.55
C ASN A 158 -8.96 -26.95 25.09
N THR A 159 -7.82 -26.72 25.73
CA THR A 159 -7.70 -26.63 27.18
C THR A 159 -8.61 -25.54 27.76
N LEU A 160 -8.71 -24.39 27.06
CA LEU A 160 -9.56 -23.27 27.46
C LEU A 160 -11.02 -23.41 27.00
N ASN A 161 -11.40 -24.52 26.37
CA ASN A 161 -12.74 -24.80 25.85
C ASN A 161 -13.24 -23.70 24.90
N ILE A 162 -12.35 -23.11 24.08
CA ILE A 162 -12.75 -22.12 23.07
C ILE A 162 -13.55 -22.83 21.97
N PRO A 163 -14.83 -22.44 21.73
CA PRO A 163 -15.65 -23.12 20.72
C PRO A 163 -15.03 -23.03 19.32
N LEU A 164 -15.14 -24.10 18.52
CA LEU A 164 -14.68 -24.15 17.12
C LEU A 164 -15.33 -23.03 16.28
N SER A 165 -16.58 -22.66 16.58
CA SER A 165 -17.28 -21.57 15.91
C SER A 165 -16.58 -20.21 16.03
N LYS A 166 -15.71 -20.02 17.04
CA LYS A 166 -14.96 -18.78 17.26
C LYS A 166 -13.54 -18.82 16.69
N ARG A 167 -13.04 -20.02 16.30
CA ARG A 167 -11.68 -20.17 15.79
C ARG A 167 -11.60 -19.85 14.30
N ILE A 168 -10.49 -19.23 13.89
CA ILE A 168 -10.12 -18.99 12.49
C ILE A 168 -8.65 -19.36 12.37
N TYR A 169 -8.28 -20.02 11.29
CA TYR A 169 -6.96 -20.60 11.11
C TYR A 169 -6.17 -19.85 10.05
N PRO A 170 -4.91 -19.46 10.33
CA PRO A 170 -3.98 -19.05 9.30
C PRO A 170 -3.57 -20.30 8.49
N LEU A 171 -3.60 -20.20 7.17
CA LEU A 171 -3.21 -21.28 6.27
C LEU A 171 -1.80 -21.09 5.72
N ALA A 172 -1.50 -19.89 5.26
CA ALA A 172 -0.18 -19.56 4.72
C ALA A 172 0.12 -18.08 4.87
N SER A 173 1.41 -17.73 4.88
CA SER A 173 1.86 -16.36 4.75
C SER A 173 3.14 -16.27 3.93
N SER A 174 3.35 -15.13 3.29
CA SER A 174 4.61 -14.80 2.65
C SER A 174 4.95 -13.34 2.85
N GLU A 175 6.24 -13.02 2.79
CA GLU A 175 6.70 -11.65 2.89
C GLU A 175 7.97 -11.42 2.09
N THR A 176 8.22 -10.14 1.81
CA THR A 176 9.48 -9.65 1.25
C THR A 176 9.86 -8.33 1.88
N ASN A 177 11.13 -8.18 2.18
CA ASN A 177 11.77 -6.96 2.66
C ASN A 177 12.89 -6.52 1.69
N HIS A 178 12.71 -6.80 0.40
CA HIS A 178 13.64 -6.39 -0.65
C HIS A 178 13.49 -4.90 -0.95
N MET A 179 14.22 -4.09 -0.17
CA MET A 179 14.07 -2.64 -0.11
C MET A 179 14.92 -1.94 -1.18
N ILE A 180 14.35 -1.79 -2.39
CA ILE A 180 14.92 -0.96 -3.44
C ILE A 180 14.14 0.35 -3.51
N ALA A 181 14.83 1.49 -3.49
CA ALA A 181 14.24 2.82 -3.69
C ALA A 181 13.43 2.87 -4.99
N THR A 182 12.33 3.62 -5.00
CA THR A 182 11.34 3.54 -6.09
C THR A 182 11.96 3.78 -7.47
N ILE A 183 12.82 4.79 -7.60
CA ILE A 183 13.48 5.11 -8.87
C ILE A 183 14.46 4.03 -9.33
N GLN A 184 15.08 3.32 -8.39
CA GLN A 184 16.09 2.31 -8.69
C GLN A 184 15.49 0.93 -9.03
N ARG A 185 14.16 0.76 -8.95
CA ARG A 185 13.51 -0.51 -9.30
C ARG A 185 13.59 -0.78 -10.78
N PRO A 186 14.04 -1.97 -11.20
CA PRO A 186 14.01 -2.39 -12.60
C PRO A 186 12.61 -2.32 -13.20
N ASN A 187 11.59 -2.77 -12.46
CA ASN A 187 10.20 -2.64 -12.84
C ASN A 187 9.43 -1.85 -11.76
N LEU A 188 8.96 -0.64 -12.10
CA LEU A 188 8.24 0.23 -11.17
C LEU A 188 6.94 -0.38 -10.65
N ILE A 189 6.22 -1.12 -11.49
CA ILE A 189 4.85 -1.59 -11.23
C ILE A 189 4.76 -3.08 -10.91
N GLU A 190 5.86 -3.81 -10.99
CA GLU A 190 5.98 -5.23 -10.62
C GLU A 190 7.30 -5.49 -9.91
N PRO A 191 7.48 -5.00 -8.67
CA PRO A 191 8.67 -5.33 -7.87
C PRO A 191 8.81 -6.84 -7.75
N LEU A 192 10.02 -7.36 -7.93
CA LEU A 192 10.24 -8.82 -7.94
C LEU A 192 9.82 -9.47 -6.61
N GLY A 193 10.10 -8.81 -5.48
CA GLY A 193 9.68 -9.33 -4.18
C GLY A 193 8.16 -9.48 -4.05
N LEU A 194 7.37 -8.50 -4.55
CA LEU A 194 5.91 -8.60 -4.64
C LEU A 194 5.47 -9.82 -5.42
N LYS A 195 6.09 -10.02 -6.60
CA LYS A 195 5.79 -11.14 -7.49
C LYS A 195 6.07 -12.49 -6.82
N LEU A 196 7.29 -12.68 -6.29
CA LEU A 196 7.69 -13.94 -5.64
C LEU A 196 6.85 -14.27 -4.41
N ALA A 197 6.52 -13.26 -3.58
CA ALA A 197 5.67 -13.47 -2.41
C ALA A 197 4.22 -13.85 -2.80
N ALA A 198 3.66 -13.22 -3.83
CA ALA A 198 2.34 -13.57 -4.36
C ALA A 198 2.35 -14.98 -5.00
N GLU A 199 3.37 -15.32 -5.79
CA GLU A 199 3.52 -16.63 -6.42
C GLU A 199 3.58 -17.76 -5.39
N TYR A 200 4.24 -17.57 -4.24
CA TYR A 200 4.23 -18.54 -3.16
C TYR A 200 2.81 -18.83 -2.66
N ILE A 201 2.00 -17.79 -2.41
CA ILE A 201 0.61 -17.96 -1.98
C ILE A 201 -0.22 -18.66 -3.04
N LEU A 202 -0.07 -18.26 -4.32
CA LEU A 202 -0.79 -18.89 -5.44
C LEU A 202 -0.41 -20.37 -5.61
N ASP A 203 0.86 -20.73 -5.41
CA ASP A 203 1.34 -22.09 -5.45
C ASP A 203 0.73 -22.96 -4.33
N ILE A 204 0.70 -22.44 -3.08
CA ILE A 204 0.01 -23.10 -1.97
C ILE A 204 -1.47 -23.31 -2.29
N CYS A 205 -2.15 -22.29 -2.82
CA CYS A 205 -3.55 -22.38 -3.20
C CYS A 205 -3.78 -23.44 -4.28
N SER A 206 -2.95 -23.44 -5.32
CA SER A 206 -3.05 -24.39 -6.42
C SER A 206 -2.81 -25.85 -5.99
N LYS A 207 -1.73 -26.09 -5.21
CA LYS A 207 -1.37 -27.43 -4.74
C LYS A 207 -2.41 -28.07 -3.83
N ASN A 208 -3.16 -27.25 -3.09
CA ASN A 208 -4.13 -27.72 -2.11
C ASN A 208 -5.59 -27.50 -2.53
N ASN A 209 -5.82 -27.08 -3.77
CA ASN A 209 -7.16 -26.76 -4.29
C ASN A 209 -7.93 -25.74 -3.43
N ILE A 210 -7.21 -24.72 -2.94
CA ILE A 210 -7.74 -23.62 -2.13
C ILE A 210 -8.01 -22.42 -3.06
N GLU A 211 -9.21 -21.87 -3.06
CA GLU A 211 -9.56 -20.67 -3.83
C GLU A 211 -9.95 -19.53 -2.90
N PRO A 212 -9.10 -18.50 -2.70
CA PRO A 212 -9.47 -17.31 -1.98
C PRO A 212 -10.64 -16.60 -2.66
N ASN A 213 -11.65 -16.24 -1.88
CA ASN A 213 -12.86 -15.62 -2.41
C ASN A 213 -13.22 -14.30 -1.72
N THR A 214 -12.46 -13.92 -0.71
CA THR A 214 -12.62 -12.67 0.05
C THR A 214 -11.25 -12.01 0.21
N TYR A 215 -11.17 -10.72 -0.10
CA TYR A 215 -9.89 -10.01 -0.19
C TYR A 215 -9.91 -8.75 0.67
N GLU A 216 -8.78 -8.48 1.29
CA GLU A 216 -8.45 -7.18 1.87
C GLU A 216 -7.09 -6.75 1.35
N LEU A 217 -7.09 -6.02 0.24
CA LEU A 217 -5.86 -5.52 -0.37
C LEU A 217 -5.46 -4.20 0.28
N TYR A 218 -4.19 -4.10 0.65
CA TYR A 218 -3.65 -2.88 1.25
C TYR A 218 -3.84 -1.68 0.32
N SER A 219 -4.58 -0.68 0.78
CA SER A 219 -5.15 0.36 -0.07
C SER A 219 -4.70 1.77 0.34
N CYS A 220 -3.41 1.92 0.70
CA CYS A 220 -2.87 3.24 1.00
C CYS A 220 -3.06 4.23 -0.17
N PHE A 221 -2.94 3.73 -1.40
CA PHE A 221 -3.20 4.43 -2.66
C PHE A 221 -3.74 3.44 -3.70
N PRO A 222 -4.46 3.91 -4.73
CA PRO A 222 -5.06 3.05 -5.75
C PRO A 222 -4.08 2.12 -6.46
N VAL A 223 -2.86 2.56 -6.76
CA VAL A 223 -1.85 1.74 -7.44
C VAL A 223 -1.47 0.51 -6.62
N ALA A 224 -1.41 0.61 -5.28
CA ALA A 224 -1.10 -0.54 -4.43
C ALA A 224 -2.14 -1.65 -4.58
N VAL A 225 -3.43 -1.30 -4.56
CA VAL A 225 -4.55 -2.24 -4.79
C VAL A 225 -4.41 -2.93 -6.15
N GLN A 226 -4.10 -2.15 -7.20
CA GLN A 226 -3.96 -2.66 -8.56
C GLN A 226 -2.75 -3.58 -8.70
N MET A 227 -1.62 -3.26 -8.08
CA MET A 227 -0.41 -4.09 -8.10
C MET A 227 -0.66 -5.43 -7.38
N PHE A 228 -1.29 -5.42 -6.20
CA PHE A 228 -1.66 -6.64 -5.49
C PHE A 228 -2.69 -7.47 -6.28
N SER A 229 -3.72 -6.84 -6.82
CA SER A 229 -4.74 -7.54 -7.63
C SER A 229 -4.11 -8.24 -8.83
N LYS A 230 -3.17 -7.57 -9.51
CA LYS A 230 -2.42 -8.15 -10.65
C LYS A 230 -1.53 -9.30 -10.21
N ALA A 231 -0.73 -9.12 -9.15
CA ALA A 231 0.19 -10.14 -8.63
C ALA A 231 -0.55 -11.41 -8.19
N LEU A 232 -1.72 -11.25 -7.57
CA LEU A 232 -2.60 -12.35 -7.13
C LEU A 232 -3.53 -12.90 -8.23
N LYS A 233 -3.47 -12.34 -9.44
CA LYS A 233 -4.33 -12.74 -10.58
C LYS A 233 -5.83 -12.72 -10.24
N ILE A 234 -6.25 -11.74 -9.43
CA ILE A 234 -7.65 -11.60 -9.03
C ILE A 234 -8.49 -11.20 -10.24
N LYS A 235 -9.57 -11.95 -10.48
CA LYS A 235 -10.49 -11.70 -11.60
C LYS A 235 -11.26 -10.39 -11.39
N ASP A 236 -11.56 -9.70 -12.49
CA ASP A 236 -12.39 -8.50 -12.47
C ASP A 236 -13.77 -8.76 -11.82
N GLY A 237 -14.31 -7.72 -11.18
CA GLY A 237 -15.62 -7.77 -10.54
C GLY A 237 -15.61 -8.26 -9.09
N LYS A 238 -14.50 -8.74 -8.57
CA LYS A 238 -14.35 -9.09 -7.14
C LYS A 238 -14.26 -7.84 -6.27
N ASP A 239 -14.81 -7.92 -5.06
CA ASP A 239 -14.55 -6.92 -4.04
C ASP A 239 -13.12 -7.10 -3.49
N LEU A 240 -12.36 -6.00 -3.48
CA LEU A 240 -10.93 -6.01 -3.13
C LEU A 240 -10.67 -5.54 -1.69
N THR A 241 -11.74 -5.30 -0.92
CA THR A 241 -11.67 -4.89 0.49
C THR A 241 -12.88 -5.39 1.25
N VAL A 242 -12.69 -5.71 2.52
CA VAL A 242 -13.77 -5.98 3.49
C VAL A 242 -13.91 -4.83 4.50
N THR A 243 -12.90 -3.97 4.61
CA THR A 243 -12.95 -2.79 5.50
C THR A 243 -13.62 -1.61 4.83
N GLY A 244 -13.48 -1.46 3.52
CA GLY A 244 -13.78 -0.27 2.72
C GLY A 244 -12.54 0.57 2.40
N GLY A 245 -11.34 0.05 2.68
CA GLY A 245 -10.06 0.63 2.33
C GLY A 245 -9.62 1.81 3.19
N MET A 246 -8.33 2.09 3.16
CA MET A 246 -7.66 3.05 4.06
C MET A 246 -8.12 4.50 3.87
N SER A 247 -8.64 4.85 2.70
CA SER A 247 -9.15 6.19 2.43
C SER A 247 -10.47 6.48 3.16
N PHE A 248 -11.31 5.47 3.35
CA PHE A 248 -12.64 5.61 3.92
C PHE A 248 -12.77 4.90 5.28
N ALA A 249 -12.37 3.64 5.38
CA ALA A 249 -12.40 2.93 6.64
C ALA A 249 -11.38 3.45 7.67
N GLY A 250 -10.38 4.20 7.22
CA GLY A 250 -9.30 4.72 8.03
C GLY A 250 -8.01 3.93 7.87
N GLY A 251 -6.89 4.62 7.99
CA GLY A 251 -5.55 4.05 7.86
C GLY A 251 -4.68 4.40 9.06
N PRO A 252 -4.82 3.70 10.20
CA PRO A 252 -4.07 3.95 11.43
C PRO A 252 -2.61 3.53 11.29
N LEU A 253 -1.87 4.17 10.38
CA LEU A 253 -0.43 4.00 10.11
C LEU A 253 0.06 2.54 10.29
N ASN A 254 0.91 2.32 11.30
CA ASN A 254 1.57 1.03 11.52
C ASN A 254 0.62 -0.09 11.99
N SER A 255 -0.57 0.24 12.47
CA SER A 255 -1.52 -0.76 12.98
C SER A 255 -2.56 -1.23 11.96
N TYR A 256 -2.61 -0.66 10.75
CA TYR A 256 -3.64 -1.02 9.77
C TYR A 256 -3.71 -2.52 9.47
N MET A 257 -2.57 -3.21 9.38
CA MET A 257 -2.54 -4.65 9.13
C MET A 257 -3.28 -5.47 10.19
N ILE A 258 -3.29 -4.99 11.45
CA ILE A 258 -4.05 -5.64 12.53
C ILE A 258 -5.54 -5.39 12.31
N HIS A 259 -5.93 -4.15 11.96
CA HIS A 259 -7.34 -3.80 11.70
C HIS A 259 -7.91 -4.60 10.52
N SER A 260 -7.20 -4.64 9.40
CA SER A 260 -7.62 -5.36 8.20
C SER A 260 -7.74 -6.88 8.47
N THR A 261 -6.77 -7.45 9.18
CA THR A 261 -6.82 -8.86 9.57
C THR A 261 -7.99 -9.14 10.50
N VAL A 262 -8.20 -8.33 11.56
CA VAL A 262 -9.33 -8.50 12.48
C VAL A 262 -10.68 -8.42 11.75
N LYS A 263 -10.83 -7.47 10.80
CA LYS A 263 -12.06 -7.40 10.00
C LYS A 263 -12.23 -8.65 9.14
N MET A 264 -11.17 -9.12 8.48
CA MET A 264 -11.20 -10.38 7.73
C MET A 264 -11.60 -11.57 8.61
N LEU A 265 -11.04 -11.68 9.81
CA LEU A 265 -11.40 -12.77 10.75
C LEU A 265 -12.88 -12.69 11.18
N LYS A 266 -13.45 -11.50 11.36
CA LYS A 266 -14.90 -11.30 11.61
C LYS A 266 -15.72 -11.81 10.42
N GLU A 267 -15.36 -11.41 9.20
CA GLU A 267 -16.04 -11.83 7.96
C GLU A 267 -16.05 -13.36 7.77
N ILE A 268 -14.90 -14.02 8.00
CA ILE A 268 -14.80 -15.48 7.91
C ILE A 268 -15.62 -16.16 9.03
N ARG A 269 -15.66 -15.58 10.24
CA ARG A 269 -16.41 -16.13 11.36
C ARG A 269 -17.92 -16.11 11.11
N GLU A 270 -18.42 -15.08 10.46
CA GLU A 270 -19.82 -14.91 10.13
C GLU A 270 -20.25 -15.71 8.90
N ASN A 271 -19.29 -16.01 7.99
CA ASN A 271 -19.53 -16.68 6.73
C ASN A 271 -18.54 -17.85 6.53
N ASN A 272 -18.92 -19.04 6.95
CA ASN A 272 -18.06 -20.24 6.99
C ASN A 272 -17.40 -20.64 5.66
N HIS A 273 -17.92 -20.21 4.52
CA HIS A 273 -17.37 -20.52 3.19
C HIS A 273 -16.30 -19.53 2.71
N LYS A 274 -16.01 -18.49 3.48
CA LYS A 274 -15.01 -17.50 3.09
C LYS A 274 -13.61 -18.01 3.38
N ILE A 275 -12.75 -17.90 2.36
CA ILE A 275 -11.30 -18.02 2.47
C ILE A 275 -10.76 -16.63 2.18
N GLY A 276 -10.14 -16.03 3.18
CA GLY A 276 -9.73 -14.64 3.18
C GLY A 276 -8.26 -14.48 2.88
N LEU A 277 -7.92 -13.53 2.02
CA LEU A 277 -6.56 -13.13 1.73
C LEU A 277 -6.37 -11.65 2.10
N VAL A 278 -5.41 -11.40 2.99
CA VAL A 278 -5.03 -10.05 3.46
C VAL A 278 -3.64 -9.73 2.93
N THR A 279 -3.44 -8.51 2.44
CA THR A 279 -2.12 -8.05 2.01
C THR A 279 -1.64 -6.86 2.83
N GLY A 280 -0.34 -6.69 2.93
CA GLY A 280 0.31 -5.61 3.66
C GLY A 280 1.44 -4.96 2.88
N VAL A 281 1.67 -3.68 3.15
CA VAL A 281 2.75 -2.89 2.57
C VAL A 281 3.42 -2.05 3.64
N SER A 282 4.72 -1.85 3.49
CA SER A 282 5.45 -0.78 4.15
C SER A 282 6.37 -0.08 3.15
N GLY A 283 6.60 1.21 3.39
CA GLY A 283 7.30 2.06 2.44
C GLY A 283 6.50 2.30 1.15
N MET A 284 7.20 2.63 0.08
CA MET A 284 6.59 2.90 -1.23
C MET A 284 6.54 1.61 -2.08
N MET A 285 5.76 0.63 -1.64
CA MET A 285 5.78 -0.74 -2.19
C MET A 285 7.18 -1.38 -2.13
N THR A 286 7.93 -1.10 -1.06
CA THR A 286 9.26 -1.67 -0.83
C THR A 286 9.21 -2.99 -0.06
N LYS A 287 8.23 -3.14 0.83
CA LYS A 287 8.01 -4.37 1.59
C LYS A 287 6.57 -4.81 1.42
N GLN A 288 6.35 -6.08 1.17
CA GLN A 288 5.01 -6.65 1.00
C GLN A 288 4.83 -7.89 1.87
N ALA A 289 3.60 -8.12 2.28
CA ALA A 289 3.20 -9.31 3.01
C ALA A 289 1.83 -9.81 2.56
N PHE A 290 1.63 -11.11 2.68
CA PHE A 290 0.39 -11.81 2.36
C PHE A 290 0.05 -12.79 3.47
N ALA A 291 -1.23 -12.92 3.78
CA ALA A 291 -1.72 -13.89 4.74
C ALA A 291 -3.05 -14.50 4.28
N LEU A 292 -3.13 -15.81 4.28
CA LEU A 292 -4.30 -16.60 3.90
C LEU A 292 -4.96 -17.18 5.15
N TRP A 293 -6.28 -17.02 5.27
CA TRP A 293 -7.07 -17.39 6.43
C TRP A 293 -8.33 -18.17 6.04
N ALA A 294 -8.71 -19.16 6.86
CA ALA A 294 -9.96 -19.90 6.67
C ALA A 294 -10.61 -20.27 8.00
N LYS A 295 -11.88 -20.69 7.92
CA LYS A 295 -12.65 -21.17 9.05
C LYS A 295 -12.11 -22.50 9.61
N GLU A 296 -11.52 -23.31 8.76
CA GLU A 296 -11.00 -24.63 9.08
C GLU A 296 -9.51 -24.73 8.76
N PRO A 297 -8.75 -25.57 9.47
CA PRO A 297 -7.34 -25.83 9.20
C PRO A 297 -7.19 -26.73 7.97
N LEU A 298 -7.44 -26.17 6.76
CA LEU A 298 -7.42 -26.93 5.51
C LEU A 298 -6.06 -27.54 5.17
N ILE A 299 -5.00 -26.93 5.68
CA ILE A 299 -3.61 -27.34 5.52
C ILE A 299 -2.82 -26.95 6.77
N ASP A 300 -1.66 -27.56 6.96
CA ASP A 300 -0.69 -27.08 7.96
C ASP A 300 -0.17 -25.70 7.55
N PHE A 301 -0.05 -24.79 8.52
CA PHE A 301 0.42 -23.44 8.26
C PHE A 301 1.83 -23.47 7.69
N SER A 302 2.03 -22.70 6.61
CA SER A 302 3.33 -22.51 6.00
C SER A 302 3.67 -21.02 5.84
N HIS A 303 4.96 -20.71 5.88
CA HIS A 303 5.46 -19.34 5.73
C HIS A 303 6.73 -19.30 4.88
N LYS A 304 6.84 -18.28 4.02
CA LYS A 304 8.06 -18.03 3.26
C LYS A 304 8.41 -16.53 3.25
N ASP A 305 9.62 -16.21 3.68
CA ASP A 305 10.29 -14.94 3.41
C ASP A 305 11.09 -15.10 2.11
N VAL A 306 10.70 -14.35 1.08
CA VAL A 306 11.33 -14.38 -0.25
C VAL A 306 12.37 -13.27 -0.45
N THR A 307 12.76 -12.57 0.62
CA THR A 307 13.67 -11.43 0.55
C THR A 307 14.99 -11.80 -0.11
N LYS A 308 15.61 -12.89 0.32
CA LYS A 308 16.89 -13.35 -0.25
C LYS A 308 16.77 -13.76 -1.72
N ASP A 309 15.70 -14.48 -2.07
CA ASP A 309 15.43 -14.89 -3.45
C ASP A 309 15.32 -13.63 -4.35
N ALA A 310 14.64 -12.59 -3.87
CA ALA A 310 14.50 -11.33 -4.60
C ALA A 310 15.84 -10.55 -4.68
N GLU A 311 16.60 -10.46 -3.58
CA GLU A 311 17.91 -9.78 -3.54
C GLU A 311 18.95 -10.41 -4.48
N GLU A 312 18.90 -11.72 -4.67
CA GLU A 312 19.78 -12.44 -5.58
C GLU A 312 19.46 -12.16 -7.06
N LEU A 313 18.17 -12.10 -7.39
CA LEU A 313 17.66 -12.02 -8.77
C LEU A 313 17.49 -10.57 -9.26
N GLU A 314 17.26 -9.61 -8.39
CA GLU A 314 17.02 -8.20 -8.75
C GLU A 314 18.04 -7.29 -8.06
N LYS A 315 18.73 -6.47 -8.87
CA LYS A 315 19.65 -5.45 -8.37
C LYS A 315 19.12 -4.06 -8.67
N PRO A 316 19.40 -3.06 -7.80
CA PRO A 316 18.99 -1.69 -8.04
C PRO A 316 19.67 -1.13 -9.29
N ILE A 317 18.91 -0.39 -10.10
CA ILE A 317 19.44 0.36 -11.23
C ILE A 317 20.24 1.55 -10.70
N LYS A 318 21.34 1.87 -11.36
CA LYS A 318 22.22 2.99 -10.99
C LYS A 318 21.53 4.34 -11.19
N ILE A 319 21.92 5.30 -10.37
CA ILE A 319 21.53 6.70 -10.56
C ILE A 319 22.49 7.36 -11.55
N SER A 320 21.92 8.04 -12.53
CA SER A 320 22.65 8.71 -13.60
C SER A 320 23.43 9.92 -13.10
N GLU A 321 24.71 9.97 -13.39
CA GLU A 321 25.59 11.11 -13.11
C GLU A 321 25.65 12.13 -14.27
N LEU A 322 24.93 11.87 -15.36
CA LEU A 322 24.94 12.77 -16.53
C LEU A 322 24.36 14.15 -16.17
N LYS A 323 25.13 15.21 -16.46
CA LYS A 323 24.67 16.60 -16.29
C LYS A 323 23.75 17.07 -17.41
N LYS A 324 23.84 16.48 -18.59
CA LYS A 324 22.95 16.77 -19.74
C LYS A 324 22.84 15.52 -20.62
N GLY A 325 21.69 15.37 -21.26
CA GLY A 325 21.47 14.22 -22.11
C GLY A 325 20.03 14.09 -22.55
N LYS A 326 19.71 12.89 -23.00
CA LYS A 326 18.35 12.46 -23.33
C LYS A 326 17.93 11.33 -22.42
N GLY A 327 16.63 11.24 -22.13
CA GLY A 327 16.09 10.13 -21.37
C GLY A 327 14.63 9.87 -21.73
N ARG A 328 14.18 8.65 -21.46
CA ARG A 328 12.80 8.22 -21.61
C ARG A 328 12.08 8.36 -20.27
N ILE A 329 10.95 9.01 -20.26
CA ILE A 329 10.10 9.12 -19.07
C ILE A 329 9.54 7.73 -18.73
N ILE A 330 9.71 7.29 -17.47
CA ILE A 330 9.22 6.01 -16.95
C ILE A 330 8.09 6.18 -15.93
N GLY A 331 7.93 7.37 -15.39
CA GLY A 331 6.85 7.75 -14.48
C GLY A 331 6.96 9.22 -14.12
N TYR A 332 5.85 9.82 -13.71
CA TYR A 332 5.82 11.23 -13.34
C TYR A 332 4.64 11.56 -12.42
N THR A 333 4.73 12.71 -11.78
CA THR A 333 3.62 13.34 -11.05
C THR A 333 3.75 14.86 -11.09
N VAL A 334 2.65 15.55 -10.81
CA VAL A 334 2.64 17.00 -10.55
C VAL A 334 2.20 17.19 -9.09
N LEU A 335 3.07 17.81 -8.31
CA LEU A 335 2.81 18.19 -6.92
C LEU A 335 2.21 19.59 -6.88
N PRO A 336 1.06 19.80 -6.21
CA PRO A 336 0.46 21.11 -6.11
C PRO A 336 1.32 22.05 -5.24
N LYS A 337 1.14 23.36 -5.44
CA LYS A 337 1.73 24.37 -4.58
C LYS A 337 1.32 24.13 -3.12
N ASN A 338 2.28 24.24 -2.22
CA ASN A 338 2.08 24.18 -0.77
C ASN A 338 2.69 25.41 -0.07
N LYS A 339 2.79 25.40 1.27
CA LYS A 339 3.31 26.52 2.06
C LYS A 339 4.81 26.79 1.81
N THR A 340 5.57 25.79 1.44
CA THR A 340 7.04 25.82 1.34
C THR A 340 7.56 25.70 -0.08
N ASP A 341 6.75 25.22 -1.04
CA ASP A 341 7.20 24.94 -2.38
C ASP A 341 6.15 25.35 -3.45
N ASN A 342 6.61 25.71 -4.64
CA ASN A 342 5.75 25.98 -5.78
C ASN A 342 5.24 24.67 -6.38
N GLU A 343 4.18 24.77 -7.22
CA GLU A 343 3.75 23.66 -8.05
C GLU A 343 4.89 23.20 -8.95
N LYS A 344 5.12 21.89 -9.00
CA LYS A 344 6.21 21.28 -9.78
C LYS A 344 5.89 19.90 -10.28
N ALA A 345 6.43 19.54 -11.44
CA ALA A 345 6.49 18.15 -11.89
C ALA A 345 7.72 17.46 -11.32
N ILE A 346 7.56 16.19 -10.95
CA ILE A 346 8.64 15.25 -10.64
C ILE A 346 8.57 14.13 -11.67
N ILE A 347 9.69 13.88 -12.34
CA ILE A 347 9.76 13.01 -13.51
C ILE A 347 10.88 12.02 -13.32
N TYR A 348 10.57 10.74 -13.37
CA TYR A 348 11.56 9.67 -13.39
C TYR A 348 11.89 9.33 -14.84
N ILE A 349 13.16 9.31 -15.16
CA ILE A 349 13.65 8.94 -16.49
C ILE A 349 14.64 7.79 -16.43
N GLU A 350 14.76 7.11 -17.54
CA GLU A 350 15.86 6.24 -17.90
C GLU A 350 16.70 6.95 -18.98
N ASP A 351 17.97 7.18 -18.71
CA ASP A 351 18.87 7.81 -19.68
C ASP A 351 19.35 6.83 -20.76
N THR A 352 20.22 7.31 -21.64
CA THR A 352 20.73 6.51 -22.77
C THR A 352 21.64 5.36 -22.37
N ASN A 353 22.13 5.34 -21.11
CA ASN A 353 22.94 4.26 -20.55
C ASN A 353 22.08 3.22 -19.82
N GLY A 354 20.78 3.48 -19.64
CA GLY A 354 19.88 2.67 -18.82
C GLY A 354 19.89 3.05 -17.34
N ASP A 355 20.61 4.12 -16.96
CA ASP A 355 20.63 4.63 -15.59
C ASP A 355 19.41 5.52 -15.31
N ARG A 356 19.06 5.67 -14.05
CA ARG A 356 17.85 6.41 -13.61
C ARG A 356 18.18 7.81 -13.12
N LYS A 357 17.28 8.76 -13.36
CA LYS A 357 17.43 10.13 -12.88
C LYS A 357 16.08 10.76 -12.52
N VAL A 358 16.07 11.56 -11.44
CA VAL A 358 14.94 12.41 -11.10
C VAL A 358 15.11 13.76 -11.78
N LEU A 359 14.10 14.20 -12.52
CA LEU A 359 14.02 15.54 -13.09
C LEU A 359 12.86 16.31 -12.50
N ILE A 360 12.99 17.64 -12.52
CA ILE A 360 11.94 18.55 -12.09
C ILE A 360 11.61 19.56 -13.17
N SER A 361 10.36 20.03 -13.17
CA SER A 361 9.94 21.17 -14.00
C SER A 361 9.00 22.07 -13.21
N TYR A 362 9.16 23.38 -13.39
CA TYR A 362 8.27 24.42 -12.89
C TYR A 362 7.54 25.13 -14.04
N ASP A 363 7.74 24.69 -15.28
CA ASP A 363 7.08 25.27 -16.47
C ASP A 363 5.58 24.96 -16.45
N LYS A 364 4.76 26.02 -16.42
CA LYS A 364 3.31 25.90 -16.28
C LYS A 364 2.65 25.15 -17.45
N ASN A 365 3.21 25.27 -18.67
CA ASN A 365 2.66 24.56 -19.83
C ASN A 365 2.93 23.06 -19.70
N ILE A 366 4.14 22.68 -19.25
CA ILE A 366 4.50 21.28 -18.99
C ILE A 366 3.60 20.71 -17.90
N LEU A 367 3.43 21.44 -16.77
CA LEU A 367 2.59 20.99 -15.68
C LEU A 367 1.14 20.74 -16.14
N LYS A 368 0.58 21.67 -16.92
CA LYS A 368 -0.76 21.53 -17.50
C LYS A 368 -0.84 20.32 -18.44
N ASN A 369 0.08 20.22 -19.39
CA ASN A 369 0.08 19.14 -20.39
C ASN A 369 0.24 17.76 -19.76
N MET A 370 0.99 17.64 -18.65
CA MET A 370 1.09 16.39 -17.89
C MET A 370 -0.23 15.94 -17.27
N GLY A 371 -1.18 16.84 -17.06
CA GLY A 371 -2.54 16.54 -16.63
C GLY A 371 -3.50 16.16 -17.77
N GLU A 372 -3.14 16.43 -19.00
CA GLU A 372 -3.99 16.27 -20.19
C GLU A 372 -3.50 15.19 -21.15
N GLU A 373 -2.19 14.89 -21.16
CA GLU A 373 -1.55 13.96 -22.07
C GLU A 373 -0.70 12.90 -21.34
N GLU A 374 -0.48 11.77 -22.00
CA GLU A 374 0.47 10.75 -21.53
C GLU A 374 1.91 11.17 -21.79
N TRP A 375 2.72 11.17 -20.74
CA TRP A 375 4.13 11.52 -20.81
C TRP A 375 5.07 10.33 -20.62
N VAL A 376 4.63 9.21 -20.03
CA VAL A 376 5.44 8.01 -19.95
C VAL A 376 5.75 7.49 -21.34
N GLY A 377 7.03 7.16 -21.56
CA GLY A 377 7.54 6.73 -22.87
C GLY A 377 8.05 7.86 -23.75
N LYS A 378 7.73 9.14 -23.49
CA LYS A 378 8.27 10.27 -24.25
C LYS A 378 9.79 10.39 -24.04
N LEU A 379 10.51 10.68 -25.13
CA LEU A 379 11.92 11.04 -25.07
C LEU A 379 12.04 12.55 -24.85
N ILE A 380 12.84 12.93 -23.86
CA ILE A 380 13.07 14.33 -23.48
C ILE A 380 14.54 14.64 -23.39
N ASN A 381 14.90 15.92 -23.46
CA ASN A 381 16.24 16.41 -23.12
C ASN A 381 16.25 16.87 -21.66
N PHE A 382 17.41 16.81 -21.03
CA PHE A 382 17.60 17.34 -19.69
C PHE A 382 18.94 18.06 -19.54
N LYS A 383 18.99 19.01 -18.63
CA LYS A 383 20.20 19.66 -18.16
C LYS A 383 20.15 19.75 -16.64
N ASP A 384 21.20 19.20 -15.98
CA ASP A 384 21.30 18.98 -14.54
C ASP A 384 20.07 18.18 -14.03
N LYS A 385 19.23 18.76 -13.23
CA LYS A 385 18.00 18.15 -12.73
C LYS A 385 16.72 18.69 -13.39
N TYR A 386 16.86 19.45 -14.47
CA TYR A 386 15.73 20.11 -15.11
C TYR A 386 15.40 19.49 -16.47
N LEU A 387 14.13 19.42 -16.76
CA LEU A 387 13.63 19.19 -18.11
C LEU A 387 14.05 20.37 -18.98
N ALA A 388 14.70 20.10 -20.14
CA ALA A 388 15.23 21.11 -21.04
C ALA A 388 14.41 21.22 -22.34
#